data_5e9bdf513f0b281f8465abf42e77638d
#
_entry.id   5e9bdf513f0b281f8465abf42e77638d
#
_cell.length_a   1.000
_cell.length_b   1.000
_cell.length_c   1.000
_cell.angle_alpha   90.00
_cell.angle_beta   90.00
_cell.angle_gamma   90.00
#
_symmetry.space_group_name_H-M   'P 1'
#
loop_
_entity.id
_entity.type
_entity.pdbx_description
1 polymer ?
#
loop_
_entity_poly.entity_id
_entity_poly.type
_entity_poly.pdbx_seq_one_letter_code
_entity_poly.pdbx_strand_id
1 'polypeptide(L)'
;MPSRVRRLLLNALFLVGLAAFLAALVVQSGELGTSDTTHRLQTTHSFWTSEDPVDPGDYPDFGIHGRGGKLYAWYGMGQSLLMLPADIAGTYVAALPAFDGYDADPAVRSIVVSYSTNILVCVLTVLVCFRLLRLLNFSVKERIAGALALLFCTTFLHYTQNMMENNYILLLTLTGLTFQYEWLRTSSSRALWIGSLALGANLLTRITTAIDLLAVGLFLVLVSWFTGARGPETRSRLAAYAKVAIPVYAIFGLIDRAYQYHRFGSFFNTYMDVYAREQKMLNPDLPAAFPFETPFHVGFFGALFKPEKSIFLFDPLLVLTAIVALLVWKRFQPEIRAYFIASVALLFAYICFYATYTVWSGDFAWGDRYVSTAAQMVAFISVPLLMRHRAEVGKLVWRIGLALVAVSVAVQLSSVMFWCPLEIYQLDTLGHPTFIVALRFKNIIAFALGKMDQWGLVNESMQQDPWDYVHITTYNFLPFLLARVGEAAGWVVHLLTAIWFTVLAALIALLAWIRRCFVAGEFDAAPAAAGSQK
;
A
#
# COMPACT_ATOMS: atom_id res chain seq x y z
N MET A 1 -29.70 18.04 -17.97
CA MET A 1 -28.48 17.21 -18.07
C MET A 1 -28.75 16.03 -19.00
N PRO A 2 -27.93 15.76 -20.04
CA PRO A 2 -28.14 14.61 -20.95
C PRO A 2 -28.20 13.30 -20.17
N SER A 3 -29.06 12.37 -20.57
CA SER A 3 -29.29 11.10 -19.84
C SER A 3 -28.03 10.24 -19.70
N ARG A 4 -27.07 10.33 -20.62
CA ARG A 4 -25.76 9.64 -20.54
C ARG A 4 -24.86 10.20 -19.43
N VAL A 5 -24.78 11.53 -19.28
CA VAL A 5 -23.95 12.18 -18.24
C VAL A 5 -24.51 11.85 -16.85
N ARG A 6 -25.84 11.89 -16.69
CA ARG A 6 -26.48 11.49 -15.42
C ARG A 6 -26.21 10.03 -15.08
N ARG A 7 -26.21 9.09 -16.04
CA ARG A 7 -25.87 7.69 -15.79
C ARG A 7 -24.42 7.51 -15.35
N LEU A 8 -23.47 8.25 -15.95
CA LEU A 8 -22.05 8.23 -15.56
C LEU A 8 -21.87 8.76 -14.13
N LEU A 9 -22.51 9.89 -13.80
CA LEU A 9 -22.42 10.53 -12.48
C LEU A 9 -23.14 9.73 -11.36
N LEU A 10 -23.93 8.72 -11.71
CA LEU A 10 -24.54 7.78 -10.78
C LEU A 10 -23.87 6.39 -10.82
N ASN A 11 -22.84 6.19 -11.66
CA ASN A 11 -22.08 4.96 -11.70
C ASN A 11 -21.08 4.92 -10.53
N ALA A 12 -21.43 4.17 -9.49
CA ALA A 12 -20.63 4.08 -8.28
C ALA A 12 -19.17 3.63 -8.52
N LEU A 13 -18.95 2.71 -9.46
CA LEU A 13 -17.61 2.25 -9.81
C LEU A 13 -16.77 3.36 -10.44
N PHE A 14 -17.37 4.14 -11.35
CA PHE A 14 -16.72 5.28 -11.97
C PHE A 14 -16.38 6.37 -10.95
N LEU A 15 -17.31 6.71 -10.04
CA LEU A 15 -17.09 7.75 -9.02
C LEU A 15 -15.96 7.36 -8.05
N VAL A 16 -15.93 6.11 -7.62
CA VAL A 16 -14.88 5.62 -6.71
C VAL A 16 -13.53 5.55 -7.41
N GLY A 17 -13.49 5.10 -8.67
CA GLY A 17 -12.26 5.11 -9.48
C GLY A 17 -11.74 6.52 -9.74
N LEU A 18 -12.64 7.48 -10.04
CA LEU A 18 -12.28 8.89 -10.20
C LEU A 18 -11.77 9.51 -8.89
N ALA A 19 -12.39 9.17 -7.76
CA ALA A 19 -11.90 9.63 -6.45
C ALA A 19 -10.49 9.10 -6.15
N ALA A 20 -10.22 7.84 -6.47
CA ALA A 20 -8.90 7.24 -6.32
C ALA A 20 -7.86 7.91 -7.24
N PHE A 21 -8.23 8.17 -8.50
CA PHE A 21 -7.38 8.87 -9.46
C PHE A 21 -7.02 10.29 -9.01
N LEU A 22 -8.02 11.08 -8.62
CA LEU A 22 -7.80 12.46 -8.18
C LEU A 22 -7.02 12.50 -6.85
N ALA A 23 -7.32 11.61 -5.90
CA ALA A 23 -6.57 11.52 -4.65
C ALA A 23 -5.10 11.14 -4.90
N ALA A 24 -4.86 10.15 -5.76
CA ALA A 24 -3.50 9.76 -6.12
C ALA A 24 -2.72 10.89 -6.80
N LEU A 25 -3.37 11.67 -7.67
CA LEU A 25 -2.75 12.87 -8.28
C LEU A 25 -2.38 13.94 -7.25
N VAL A 26 -3.27 14.21 -6.29
CA VAL A 26 -3.06 15.25 -5.27
C VAL A 26 -1.90 14.92 -4.36
N VAL A 27 -1.75 13.66 -3.97
CA VAL A 27 -0.75 13.29 -2.95
C VAL A 27 0.66 13.10 -3.50
N GLN A 28 0.88 13.03 -4.83
CA GLN A 28 2.22 12.77 -5.35
C GLN A 28 3.20 13.89 -5.06
N SER A 29 4.40 13.51 -4.59
CA SER A 29 5.56 14.40 -4.43
C SER A 29 6.46 14.41 -5.68
N GLY A 30 6.37 13.39 -6.52
CA GLY A 30 7.32 13.15 -7.61
C GLY A 30 8.53 12.33 -7.18
N GLU A 31 8.76 12.22 -5.88
CA GLU A 31 9.81 11.38 -5.30
C GLU A 31 9.38 9.90 -5.26
N LEU A 32 10.36 9.02 -5.08
CA LEU A 32 10.12 7.58 -4.93
C LEU A 32 9.81 7.19 -3.47
N GLY A 33 10.01 8.11 -2.53
CA GLY A 33 9.64 8.01 -1.13
C GLY A 33 10.70 7.38 -0.23
N THR A 34 11.47 6.42 -0.70
CA THR A 34 12.55 5.77 0.08
C THR A 34 13.70 5.30 -0.80
N SER A 35 14.90 5.17 -0.21
CA SER A 35 16.08 4.56 -0.83
C SER A 35 15.79 3.17 -1.39
N ASP A 36 14.98 2.38 -0.71
CA ASP A 36 14.52 1.07 -1.18
C ASP A 36 13.94 1.13 -2.59
N THR A 37 13.09 2.12 -2.87
CA THR A 37 12.43 2.26 -4.17
C THR A 37 13.38 2.85 -5.22
N THR A 38 14.32 3.70 -4.81
CA THR A 38 15.39 4.17 -5.68
C THR A 38 16.22 3.01 -6.22
N HIS A 39 16.66 2.09 -5.36
CA HIS A 39 17.41 0.89 -5.78
C HIS A 39 16.56 -0.07 -6.63
N ARG A 40 15.24 -0.16 -6.39
CA ARG A 40 14.34 -0.90 -7.29
C ARG A 40 14.24 -0.24 -8.67
N LEU A 41 14.28 1.09 -8.73
CA LEU A 41 14.28 1.81 -10.00
C LEU A 41 15.61 1.63 -10.74
N GLN A 42 16.76 1.66 -10.05
CA GLN A 42 18.06 1.31 -10.64
C GLN A 42 18.05 -0.12 -11.18
N THR A 43 17.56 -1.09 -10.38
CA THR A 43 17.37 -2.48 -10.83
C THR A 43 16.45 -2.55 -12.06
N THR A 44 15.36 -1.78 -12.09
CA THR A 44 14.45 -1.71 -13.25
C THR A 44 15.19 -1.24 -14.50
N HIS A 45 16.00 -0.21 -14.37
CA HIS A 45 16.79 0.36 -15.45
C HIS A 45 17.82 -0.61 -16.03
N SER A 46 18.46 -1.39 -15.16
CA SER A 46 19.41 -2.43 -15.56
C SER A 46 18.77 -3.58 -16.36
N PHE A 47 17.45 -3.72 -16.39
CA PHE A 47 16.79 -4.76 -17.19
C PHE A 47 16.82 -4.48 -18.70
N TRP A 48 17.01 -3.24 -19.09
CA TRP A 48 16.95 -2.83 -20.49
C TRP A 48 18.13 -1.94 -20.94
N THR A 49 19.03 -1.60 -20.01
CA THR A 49 20.27 -0.88 -20.27
C THR A 49 21.48 -1.73 -19.89
N SER A 50 22.68 -1.18 -20.05
CA SER A 50 23.94 -1.80 -19.62
C SER A 50 24.39 -1.34 -18.23
N GLU A 51 23.59 -0.55 -17.53
CA GLU A 51 23.91 -0.05 -16.20
C GLU A 51 23.84 -1.16 -15.13
N ASP A 52 24.55 -0.96 -14.03
CA ASP A 52 24.54 -1.90 -12.93
C ASP A 52 23.21 -1.86 -12.16
N PRO A 53 22.78 -3.00 -11.54
CA PRO A 53 21.50 -3.08 -10.84
C PRO A 53 21.38 -2.16 -9.63
N VAL A 54 22.50 -1.81 -9.00
CA VAL A 54 22.61 -0.81 -7.93
C VAL A 54 23.94 -0.08 -8.14
N ASP A 55 23.92 1.25 -8.05
CA ASP A 55 25.12 2.07 -8.12
C ASP A 55 25.87 2.01 -6.78
N PRO A 56 27.12 1.49 -6.76
CA PRO A 56 27.91 1.43 -5.54
C PRO A 56 28.31 2.81 -4.99
N GLY A 57 28.21 3.89 -5.81
CA GLY A 57 28.58 5.24 -5.40
C GLY A 57 27.54 5.93 -4.53
N ASP A 58 26.25 5.61 -4.71
CA ASP A 58 25.16 6.31 -4.02
C ASP A 58 25.04 5.91 -2.54
N TYR A 59 25.11 4.61 -2.24
CA TYR A 59 25.00 4.06 -0.88
C TYR A 59 25.77 2.76 -0.78
N PRO A 60 27.07 2.80 -0.37
CA PRO A 60 27.93 1.60 -0.33
C PRO A 60 27.39 0.47 0.56
N ASP A 61 26.57 0.80 1.56
CA ASP A 61 25.98 -0.16 2.50
C ASP A 61 24.63 -0.73 2.02
N PHE A 62 24.08 -0.23 0.91
CA PHE A 62 22.78 -0.64 0.39
C PHE A 62 22.93 -1.61 -0.78
N GLY A 63 22.70 -2.87 -0.50
CA GLY A 63 22.76 -3.93 -1.49
C GLY A 63 23.56 -5.11 -1.01
N ILE A 64 23.61 -6.15 -1.82
CA ILE A 64 24.28 -7.40 -1.53
C ILE A 64 25.18 -7.75 -2.71
N HIS A 65 26.46 -8.07 -2.42
CA HIS A 65 27.39 -8.51 -3.45
C HIS A 65 26.97 -9.86 -4.03
N GLY A 66 26.90 -9.93 -5.33
CA GLY A 66 26.50 -11.12 -6.07
C GLY A 66 27.46 -11.49 -7.18
N ARG A 67 26.93 -12.18 -8.20
CA ARG A 67 27.75 -12.67 -9.32
C ARG A 67 28.38 -11.53 -10.10
N GLY A 68 29.64 -11.75 -10.49
CA GLY A 68 30.42 -10.76 -11.26
C GLY A 68 30.90 -9.56 -10.43
N GLY A 69 30.82 -9.64 -9.09
CA GLY A 69 31.18 -8.55 -8.20
C GLY A 69 30.19 -7.38 -8.20
N LYS A 70 29.03 -7.54 -8.87
CA LYS A 70 27.99 -6.51 -8.93
C LYS A 70 27.20 -6.44 -7.63
N LEU A 71 26.74 -5.24 -7.30
CA LEU A 71 25.83 -5.00 -6.19
C LEU A 71 24.39 -5.18 -6.67
N TYR A 72 23.56 -5.88 -5.88
CA TYR A 72 22.16 -6.16 -6.18
C TYR A 72 21.26 -5.68 -5.04
N ALA A 73 20.11 -5.12 -5.39
CA ALA A 73 19.10 -4.76 -4.40
C ALA A 73 18.56 -5.99 -3.65
N TRP A 74 18.14 -5.81 -2.41
CA TRP A 74 17.65 -6.87 -1.52
C TRP A 74 16.28 -7.43 -1.89
N TYR A 75 15.60 -6.81 -2.86
CA TYR A 75 14.19 -7.03 -3.13
C TYR A 75 13.95 -8.03 -4.26
N GLY A 76 12.72 -8.50 -4.34
CA GLY A 76 12.23 -9.24 -5.49
C GLY A 76 12.05 -8.34 -6.72
N MET A 77 11.91 -8.95 -7.88
CA MET A 77 11.79 -8.25 -9.17
C MET A 77 10.38 -7.73 -9.48
N GLY A 78 9.36 -8.08 -8.69
CA GLY A 78 7.95 -7.82 -9.04
C GLY A 78 7.63 -6.33 -9.22
N GLN A 79 8.03 -5.48 -8.26
CA GLN A 79 7.83 -4.05 -8.37
C GLN A 79 8.72 -3.42 -9.46
N SER A 80 9.94 -3.91 -9.65
CA SER A 80 10.81 -3.46 -10.74
C SER A 80 10.19 -3.74 -12.11
N LEU A 81 9.55 -4.89 -12.31
CA LEU A 81 8.82 -5.19 -13.54
C LEU A 81 7.59 -4.29 -13.72
N LEU A 82 6.91 -3.93 -12.65
CA LEU A 82 5.80 -2.97 -12.70
C LEU A 82 6.25 -1.58 -13.14
N MET A 83 7.41 -1.11 -12.65
CA MET A 83 7.98 0.20 -12.97
C MET A 83 8.55 0.27 -14.39
N LEU A 84 8.91 -0.86 -15.00
CA LEU A 84 9.66 -0.90 -16.27
C LEU A 84 9.07 -0.05 -17.40
N PRO A 85 7.77 -0.09 -17.72
CA PRO A 85 7.21 0.77 -18.78
C PRO A 85 7.33 2.26 -18.46
N ALA A 86 7.16 2.61 -17.18
CA ALA A 86 7.25 3.99 -16.71
C ALA A 86 8.70 4.48 -16.67
N ASP A 87 9.65 3.61 -16.34
CA ASP A 87 11.07 3.89 -16.36
C ASP A 87 11.57 4.19 -17.79
N ILE A 88 11.19 3.35 -18.76
CA ILE A 88 11.50 3.59 -20.18
C ILE A 88 10.93 4.94 -20.62
N ALA A 89 9.65 5.19 -20.35
CA ALA A 89 9.02 6.46 -20.71
C ALA A 89 9.69 7.66 -20.01
N GLY A 90 9.96 7.55 -18.70
CA GLY A 90 10.59 8.59 -17.91
C GLY A 90 12.00 8.94 -18.38
N THR A 91 12.79 7.95 -18.78
CA THR A 91 14.13 8.16 -19.33
C THR A 91 14.08 8.94 -20.65
N TYR A 92 13.16 8.58 -21.56
CA TYR A 92 12.99 9.33 -22.81
C TYR A 92 12.43 10.74 -22.58
N VAL A 93 11.54 10.93 -21.60
CA VAL A 93 11.03 12.26 -21.24
C VAL A 93 12.14 13.12 -20.65
N ALA A 94 12.95 12.57 -19.75
CA ALA A 94 14.09 13.30 -19.15
C ALA A 94 15.15 13.73 -20.19
N ALA A 95 15.28 12.99 -21.29
CA ALA A 95 16.20 13.31 -22.39
C ALA A 95 15.66 14.37 -23.38
N LEU A 96 14.46 14.92 -23.15
CA LEU A 96 13.93 15.98 -24.02
C LEU A 96 14.67 17.31 -23.76
N PRO A 97 14.95 18.13 -24.81
CA PRO A 97 15.64 19.41 -24.68
C PRO A 97 15.00 20.38 -23.67
N ALA A 98 13.71 20.20 -23.38
CA ALA A 98 13.00 21.00 -22.38
C ALA A 98 13.50 20.78 -20.94
N PHE A 99 14.23 19.70 -20.70
CA PHE A 99 14.77 19.33 -19.38
C PHE A 99 16.31 19.37 -19.37
N ASP A 100 16.95 19.90 -20.42
CA ASP A 100 18.39 20.07 -20.45
C ASP A 100 18.85 20.97 -19.28
N GLY A 101 19.79 20.45 -18.46
CA GLY A 101 20.30 21.15 -17.28
C GLY A 101 19.39 21.10 -16.06
N TYR A 102 18.29 20.34 -16.09
CA TYR A 102 17.48 20.07 -14.89
C TYR A 102 18.12 18.92 -14.09
N ASP A 103 18.75 19.26 -12.97
CA ASP A 103 19.43 18.33 -12.05
C ASP A 103 18.82 18.41 -10.64
N ALA A 104 17.52 18.67 -10.56
CA ALA A 104 16.83 18.81 -9.28
C ALA A 104 16.23 17.48 -8.79
N ASP A 105 16.04 17.39 -7.49
CA ASP A 105 15.24 16.34 -6.86
C ASP A 105 13.81 16.88 -6.56
N PRO A 106 12.74 16.21 -7.00
CA PRO A 106 12.72 14.92 -7.71
C PRO A 106 13.12 15.02 -9.19
N ALA A 107 13.96 14.08 -9.63
CA ALA A 107 14.34 13.96 -11.03
C ALA A 107 13.12 13.72 -11.94
N VAL A 108 13.15 14.22 -13.19
CA VAL A 108 12.04 14.07 -14.17
C VAL A 108 11.64 12.61 -14.35
N ARG A 109 12.60 11.69 -14.42
CA ARG A 109 12.38 10.25 -14.50
C ARG A 109 11.59 9.73 -13.29
N SER A 110 11.98 10.12 -12.07
CA SER A 110 11.29 9.74 -10.83
C SER A 110 9.86 10.27 -10.78
N ILE A 111 9.62 11.50 -11.25
CA ILE A 111 8.27 12.08 -11.37
C ILE A 111 7.39 11.21 -12.29
N VAL A 112 7.88 10.85 -13.48
CA VAL A 112 7.11 10.02 -14.43
C VAL A 112 6.81 8.65 -13.84
N VAL A 113 7.79 8.00 -13.20
CA VAL A 113 7.63 6.68 -12.60
C VAL A 113 6.65 6.71 -11.42
N SER A 114 6.83 7.63 -10.48
CA SER A 114 5.98 7.72 -9.29
C SER A 114 4.51 8.03 -9.65
N TYR A 115 4.28 9.04 -10.49
CA TYR A 115 2.92 9.40 -10.92
C TYR A 115 2.23 8.26 -11.66
N SER A 116 2.85 7.70 -12.70
CA SER A 116 2.20 6.67 -13.51
C SER A 116 1.94 5.39 -12.73
N THR A 117 2.93 4.91 -11.96
CA THR A 117 2.84 3.64 -11.25
C THR A 117 1.91 3.72 -10.04
N ASN A 118 2.06 4.77 -9.20
CA ASN A 118 1.25 4.90 -8.00
C ASN A 118 -0.22 5.15 -8.31
N ILE A 119 -0.52 5.99 -9.32
CA ILE A 119 -1.90 6.24 -9.75
C ILE A 119 -2.54 4.94 -10.25
N LEU A 120 -1.83 4.18 -11.10
CA LEU A 120 -2.32 2.92 -11.63
C LEU A 120 -2.64 1.94 -10.50
N VAL A 121 -1.69 1.72 -9.58
CA VAL A 121 -1.86 0.82 -8.43
C VAL A 121 -3.00 1.28 -7.54
N CYS A 122 -3.10 2.57 -7.24
CA CYS A 122 -4.15 3.14 -6.41
C CYS A 122 -5.54 2.89 -7.00
N VAL A 123 -5.74 3.27 -8.25
CA VAL A 123 -7.04 3.13 -8.94
C VAL A 123 -7.44 1.65 -9.03
N LEU A 124 -6.54 0.78 -9.46
CA LEU A 124 -6.83 -0.65 -9.60
C LEU A 124 -7.17 -1.29 -8.25
N THR A 125 -6.45 -0.97 -7.19
CA THR A 125 -6.71 -1.51 -5.85
C THR A 125 -8.08 -1.12 -5.35
N VAL A 126 -8.46 0.14 -5.49
CA VAL A 126 -9.77 0.65 -5.06
C VAL A 126 -10.91 0.03 -5.88
N LEU A 127 -10.72 -0.17 -7.18
CA LEU A 127 -11.70 -0.85 -8.04
C LEU A 127 -11.86 -2.34 -7.69
N VAL A 128 -10.75 -3.04 -7.39
CA VAL A 128 -10.77 -4.44 -6.95
C VAL A 128 -11.44 -4.55 -5.57
N CYS A 129 -11.14 -3.65 -4.64
CA CYS A 129 -11.83 -3.56 -3.34
C CYS A 129 -13.34 -3.39 -3.51
N PHE A 130 -13.77 -2.47 -4.36
CA PHE A 130 -15.19 -2.27 -4.67
C PHE A 130 -15.84 -3.54 -5.24
N ARG A 131 -15.13 -4.28 -6.11
CA ARG A 131 -15.58 -5.58 -6.67
C ARG A 131 -15.70 -6.64 -5.58
N LEU A 132 -14.71 -6.76 -4.68
CA LEU A 132 -14.75 -7.68 -3.55
C LEU A 132 -15.98 -7.43 -2.67
N LEU A 133 -16.22 -6.18 -2.30
CA LEU A 133 -17.39 -5.79 -1.51
C LEU A 133 -18.71 -6.14 -2.21
N ARG A 134 -18.77 -6.07 -3.55
CA ARG A 134 -19.91 -6.54 -4.34
C ARG A 134 -20.11 -8.06 -4.20
N LEU A 135 -19.01 -8.82 -4.28
CA LEU A 135 -19.06 -10.29 -4.14
C LEU A 135 -19.44 -10.72 -2.73
N LEU A 136 -19.10 -9.93 -1.72
CA LEU A 136 -19.51 -10.11 -0.32
C LEU A 136 -20.95 -9.59 -0.04
N ASN A 137 -21.71 -9.29 -1.09
CA ASN A 137 -23.12 -8.86 -1.05
C ASN A 137 -23.36 -7.56 -0.27
N PHE A 138 -22.38 -6.63 -0.25
CA PHE A 138 -22.59 -5.28 0.27
C PHE A 138 -23.45 -4.43 -0.67
N SER A 139 -24.30 -3.56 -0.13
CA SER A 139 -25.09 -2.60 -0.90
C SER A 139 -24.19 -1.59 -1.62
N VAL A 140 -24.71 -0.86 -2.60
CA VAL A 140 -23.91 0.13 -3.36
C VAL A 140 -23.31 1.18 -2.43
N LYS A 141 -24.08 1.68 -1.46
CA LYS A 141 -23.61 2.64 -0.45
C LYS A 141 -22.47 2.07 0.40
N GLU A 142 -22.63 0.85 0.89
CA GLU A 142 -21.61 0.16 1.69
C GLU A 142 -20.33 -0.08 0.89
N ARG A 143 -20.44 -0.42 -0.42
CA ARG A 143 -19.29 -0.60 -1.30
C ARG A 143 -18.51 0.69 -1.53
N ILE A 144 -19.21 1.80 -1.78
CA ILE A 144 -18.59 3.13 -1.92
C ILE A 144 -17.87 3.48 -0.62
N ALA A 145 -18.56 3.34 0.52
CA ALA A 145 -17.99 3.68 1.83
C ALA A 145 -16.76 2.83 2.16
N GLY A 146 -16.78 1.52 1.88
CA GLY A 146 -15.64 0.63 2.12
C GLY A 146 -14.45 0.92 1.20
N ALA A 147 -14.71 1.22 -0.07
CA ALA A 147 -13.64 1.60 -1.01
C ALA A 147 -13.00 2.94 -0.66
N LEU A 148 -13.80 3.93 -0.24
CA LEU A 148 -13.29 5.22 0.25
C LEU A 148 -12.60 5.07 1.62
N ALA A 149 -13.04 4.13 2.48
CA ALA A 149 -12.38 3.82 3.73
C ALA A 149 -10.99 3.20 3.49
N LEU A 150 -10.84 2.28 2.53
CA LEU A 150 -9.52 1.81 2.13
C LEU A 150 -8.62 2.98 1.70
N LEU A 151 -9.12 3.86 0.83
CA LEU A 151 -8.36 4.95 0.25
C LEU A 151 -7.95 6.00 1.30
N PHE A 152 -8.87 6.47 2.15
CA PHE A 152 -8.66 7.63 3.00
C PHE A 152 -8.49 7.32 4.49
N CYS A 153 -8.78 6.10 4.93
CA CYS A 153 -8.79 5.76 6.35
C CYS A 153 -7.79 4.66 6.73
N THR A 154 -6.94 4.25 5.79
CA THR A 154 -5.88 3.26 6.06
C THR A 154 -4.52 3.77 5.55
N THR A 155 -3.45 3.16 5.99
CA THR A 155 -2.09 3.44 5.53
C THR A 155 -1.91 3.30 4.02
N PHE A 156 -2.93 2.84 3.29
CA PHE A 156 -2.96 2.80 1.83
C PHE A 156 -2.73 4.18 1.19
N LEU A 157 -3.30 5.27 1.76
CA LEU A 157 -3.08 6.63 1.25
C LEU A 157 -1.60 7.04 1.35
N HIS A 158 -0.97 6.73 2.48
CA HIS A 158 0.46 7.00 2.69
C HIS A 158 1.33 6.32 1.62
N TYR A 159 1.11 5.02 1.40
CA TYR A 159 1.85 4.26 0.39
C TYR A 159 1.40 4.55 -1.06
N THR A 160 0.38 5.37 -1.26
CA THR A 160 0.04 5.93 -2.58
C THR A 160 0.97 7.10 -2.94
N GLN A 161 1.51 7.83 -1.96
CA GLN A 161 2.55 8.85 -2.16
C GLN A 161 3.95 8.20 -2.14
N ASN A 162 4.24 7.46 -1.07
CA ASN A 162 5.53 6.83 -0.85
C ASN A 162 5.56 5.45 -1.53
N MET A 163 6.28 5.36 -2.64
CA MET A 163 6.27 4.22 -3.56
C MET A 163 7.03 3.01 -3.00
N MET A 164 6.52 2.43 -1.92
CA MET A 164 6.96 1.11 -1.44
C MET A 164 6.11 0.00 -2.07
N GLU A 165 6.57 -1.26 -1.97
CA GLU A 165 5.85 -2.41 -2.53
C GLU A 165 4.49 -2.71 -1.89
N ASN A 166 4.16 -2.08 -0.75
CA ASN A 166 2.96 -2.39 0.06
C ASN A 166 1.66 -2.33 -0.73
N ASN A 167 1.41 -1.23 -1.44
CA ASN A 167 0.18 -1.09 -2.22
C ASN A 167 0.14 -2.03 -3.43
N TYR A 168 1.30 -2.38 -4.00
CA TYR A 168 1.37 -3.36 -5.07
C TYR A 168 1.09 -4.77 -4.56
N ILE A 169 1.64 -5.16 -3.40
CA ILE A 169 1.30 -6.40 -2.71
C ILE A 169 -0.19 -6.45 -2.40
N LEU A 170 -0.77 -5.36 -1.87
CA LEU A 170 -2.20 -5.29 -1.58
C LEU A 170 -3.05 -5.46 -2.85
N LEU A 171 -2.70 -4.79 -3.95
CA LEU A 171 -3.38 -4.94 -5.24
C LEU A 171 -3.42 -6.40 -5.68
N LEU A 172 -2.27 -7.07 -5.64
CA LEU A 172 -2.14 -8.46 -6.09
C LEU A 172 -2.89 -9.42 -5.15
N THR A 173 -2.78 -9.23 -3.84
CA THR A 173 -3.48 -10.04 -2.83
C THR A 173 -5.00 -9.88 -2.93
N LEU A 174 -5.50 -8.63 -3.00
CA LEU A 174 -6.92 -8.36 -3.19
C LEU A 174 -7.44 -8.89 -4.52
N THR A 175 -6.65 -8.77 -5.59
CA THR A 175 -6.99 -9.33 -6.91
C THR A 175 -7.09 -10.85 -6.82
N GLY A 176 -6.11 -11.50 -6.21
CA GLY A 176 -6.10 -12.93 -5.99
C GLY A 176 -7.34 -13.40 -5.23
N LEU A 177 -7.59 -12.82 -4.07
CA LEU A 177 -8.74 -13.13 -3.23
C LEU A 177 -10.07 -12.89 -3.96
N THR A 178 -10.22 -11.73 -4.60
CA THR A 178 -11.46 -11.33 -5.28
C THR A 178 -11.81 -12.26 -6.43
N PHE A 179 -10.84 -12.53 -7.31
CA PHE A 179 -11.10 -13.31 -8.51
C PHE A 179 -11.16 -14.82 -8.24
N GLN A 180 -10.41 -15.34 -7.27
CA GLN A 180 -10.57 -16.73 -6.85
C GLN A 180 -11.90 -16.95 -6.12
N TYR A 181 -12.38 -15.98 -5.34
CA TYR A 181 -13.72 -16.04 -4.76
C TYR A 181 -14.81 -15.94 -5.84
N GLU A 182 -14.63 -15.08 -6.83
CA GLU A 182 -15.55 -15.02 -7.98
C GLU A 182 -15.61 -16.36 -8.72
N TRP A 183 -14.47 -17.00 -8.96
CA TRP A 183 -14.43 -18.34 -9.51
C TRP A 183 -15.20 -19.35 -8.65
N LEU A 184 -15.02 -19.31 -7.34
CA LEU A 184 -15.74 -20.21 -6.43
C LEU A 184 -17.26 -20.04 -6.55
N ARG A 185 -17.75 -18.81 -6.80
CA ARG A 185 -19.17 -18.49 -6.96
C ARG A 185 -19.73 -18.80 -8.35
N THR A 186 -18.93 -18.59 -9.39
CA THR A 186 -19.41 -18.57 -10.79
C THR A 186 -18.84 -19.69 -11.65
N SER A 187 -17.85 -20.44 -11.15
CA SER A 187 -17.05 -21.41 -11.89
C SER A 187 -16.32 -20.82 -13.12
N SER A 188 -16.10 -19.51 -13.16
CA SER A 188 -15.43 -18.81 -14.26
C SER A 188 -13.94 -19.16 -14.30
N SER A 189 -13.49 -19.92 -15.28
CA SER A 189 -12.07 -20.25 -15.49
C SER A 189 -11.21 -19.00 -15.64
N ARG A 190 -11.73 -17.95 -16.34
CA ARG A 190 -11.03 -16.66 -16.47
C ARG A 190 -10.74 -16.02 -15.10
N ALA A 191 -11.70 -16.07 -14.19
CA ALA A 191 -11.52 -15.52 -12.84
C ALA A 191 -10.43 -16.31 -12.09
N LEU A 192 -10.42 -17.64 -12.18
CA LEU A 192 -9.39 -18.46 -11.56
C LEU A 192 -7.99 -18.13 -12.11
N TRP A 193 -7.83 -17.97 -13.43
CA TRP A 193 -6.56 -17.57 -14.02
C TRP A 193 -6.10 -16.19 -13.55
N ILE A 194 -6.97 -15.18 -13.58
CA ILE A 194 -6.61 -13.82 -13.12
C ILE A 194 -6.17 -13.83 -11.66
N GLY A 195 -6.93 -14.50 -10.78
CA GLY A 195 -6.60 -14.58 -9.37
C GLY A 195 -5.30 -15.34 -9.10
N SER A 196 -5.06 -16.45 -9.83
CA SER A 196 -3.83 -17.23 -9.67
C SER A 196 -2.61 -16.49 -10.21
N LEU A 197 -2.72 -15.80 -11.35
CA LEU A 197 -1.64 -14.97 -11.90
C LEU A 197 -1.28 -13.82 -10.96
N ALA A 198 -2.27 -13.16 -10.36
CA ALA A 198 -2.02 -12.08 -9.40
C ALA A 198 -1.24 -12.59 -8.17
N LEU A 199 -1.67 -13.68 -7.55
CA LEU A 199 -0.97 -14.25 -6.39
C LEU A 199 0.40 -14.82 -6.77
N GLY A 200 0.54 -15.42 -7.95
CA GLY A 200 1.83 -15.87 -8.45
C GLY A 200 2.81 -14.69 -8.66
N ALA A 201 2.35 -13.62 -9.31
CA ALA A 201 3.14 -12.41 -9.51
C ALA A 201 3.57 -11.76 -8.18
N ASN A 202 2.74 -11.89 -7.14
CA ASN A 202 3.07 -11.38 -5.81
C ASN A 202 4.32 -12.02 -5.21
N LEU A 203 4.57 -13.32 -5.48
CA LEU A 203 5.79 -14.02 -5.06
C LEU A 203 7.07 -13.36 -5.62
N LEU A 204 6.99 -12.74 -6.81
CA LEU A 204 8.11 -12.02 -7.39
C LEU A 204 8.40 -10.70 -6.67
N THR A 205 7.44 -10.15 -5.93
CA THR A 205 7.63 -8.91 -5.16
C THR A 205 8.35 -9.19 -3.85
N ARG A 206 7.84 -10.19 -3.11
CA ARG A 206 8.43 -10.63 -1.84
C ARG A 206 8.06 -12.09 -1.60
N ILE A 207 9.02 -12.95 -1.33
CA ILE A 207 8.75 -14.39 -1.11
C ILE A 207 7.78 -14.63 0.07
N THR A 208 7.77 -13.74 1.07
CA THR A 208 6.86 -13.82 2.21
C THR A 208 5.39 -13.67 1.83
N THR A 209 5.07 -13.18 0.62
CA THR A 209 3.69 -13.16 0.11
C THR A 209 3.13 -14.56 -0.18
N ALA A 210 3.94 -15.62 -0.01
CA ALA A 210 3.42 -16.98 0.12
C ALA A 210 2.39 -17.11 1.26
N ILE A 211 2.49 -16.27 2.30
CA ILE A 211 1.51 -16.21 3.39
C ILE A 211 0.14 -15.73 2.86
N ASP A 212 0.12 -14.81 1.88
CA ASP A 212 -1.10 -14.36 1.22
C ASP A 212 -1.80 -15.49 0.45
N LEU A 213 -1.01 -16.34 -0.24
CA LEU A 213 -1.54 -17.54 -0.90
C LEU A 213 -2.26 -18.46 0.10
N LEU A 214 -1.64 -18.69 1.27
CA LEU A 214 -2.23 -19.51 2.33
C LEU A 214 -3.49 -18.88 2.89
N ALA A 215 -3.51 -17.56 3.11
CA ALA A 215 -4.68 -16.84 3.61
C ALA A 215 -5.83 -16.85 2.62
N VAL A 216 -5.57 -16.68 1.33
CA VAL A 216 -6.59 -16.79 0.27
C VAL A 216 -7.10 -18.23 0.19
N GLY A 217 -6.23 -19.23 0.27
CA GLY A 217 -6.62 -20.64 0.35
C GLY A 217 -7.52 -20.91 1.56
N LEU A 218 -7.15 -20.41 2.73
CA LEU A 218 -7.95 -20.50 3.96
C LEU A 218 -9.33 -19.85 3.77
N PHE A 219 -9.40 -18.67 3.17
CA PHE A 219 -10.66 -18.00 2.87
C PHE A 219 -11.59 -18.89 2.01
N LEU A 220 -11.08 -19.46 0.92
CA LEU A 220 -11.86 -20.31 0.02
C LEU A 220 -12.36 -21.58 0.74
N VAL A 221 -11.53 -22.19 1.57
CA VAL A 221 -11.90 -23.35 2.40
C VAL A 221 -12.99 -22.97 3.39
N LEU A 222 -12.83 -21.86 4.12
CA LEU A 222 -13.81 -21.39 5.10
C LEU A 222 -15.15 -21.02 4.45
N VAL A 223 -15.14 -20.34 3.29
CA VAL A 223 -16.39 -20.09 2.55
C VAL A 223 -17.07 -21.41 2.20
N SER A 224 -16.35 -22.36 1.63
CA SER A 224 -16.92 -23.67 1.28
C SER A 224 -17.45 -24.41 2.50
N TRP A 225 -16.74 -24.34 3.61
CA TRP A 225 -17.16 -24.96 4.88
C TRP A 225 -18.44 -24.33 5.45
N PHE A 226 -18.49 -22.99 5.53
CA PHE A 226 -19.62 -22.28 6.14
C PHE A 226 -20.87 -22.29 5.26
N THR A 227 -20.72 -22.42 3.94
CA THR A 227 -21.85 -22.54 3.00
C THR A 227 -22.34 -23.97 2.81
N GLY A 228 -21.71 -24.94 3.49
CA GLY A 228 -22.13 -26.34 3.47
C GLY A 228 -21.79 -27.09 2.18
N ALA A 229 -20.91 -26.55 1.32
CA ALA A 229 -20.47 -27.21 0.11
C ALA A 229 -19.62 -28.44 0.48
N ARG A 230 -20.23 -29.62 0.46
CA ARG A 230 -19.59 -30.91 0.79
C ARG A 230 -19.90 -31.94 -0.30
N GLY A 231 -18.96 -32.86 -0.55
CA GLY A 231 -19.19 -34.01 -1.42
C GLY A 231 -18.36 -34.02 -2.72
N PRO A 232 -18.76 -34.81 -3.73
CA PRO A 232 -18.02 -35.00 -4.98
C PRO A 232 -17.75 -33.71 -5.75
N GLU A 233 -18.69 -32.77 -5.70
CA GLU A 233 -18.57 -31.45 -6.35
C GLU A 233 -17.44 -30.62 -5.76
N THR A 234 -17.25 -30.65 -4.45
CA THR A 234 -16.13 -29.96 -3.77
C THR A 234 -14.77 -30.54 -4.20
N ARG A 235 -14.69 -31.88 -4.35
CA ARG A 235 -13.46 -32.54 -4.86
C ARG A 235 -13.16 -32.13 -6.30
N SER A 236 -14.18 -32.06 -7.16
CA SER A 236 -14.03 -31.61 -8.55
C SER A 236 -13.56 -30.17 -8.64
N ARG A 237 -14.13 -29.28 -7.81
CA ARG A 237 -13.69 -27.88 -7.72
C ARG A 237 -12.26 -27.76 -7.20
N LEU A 238 -11.89 -28.53 -6.17
CA LEU A 238 -10.52 -28.53 -5.66
C LEU A 238 -9.52 -29.02 -6.71
N ALA A 239 -9.87 -30.06 -7.47
CA ALA A 239 -9.05 -30.55 -8.58
C ALA A 239 -8.92 -29.52 -9.70
N ALA A 240 -10.00 -28.80 -10.05
CA ALA A 240 -9.99 -27.72 -11.04
C ALA A 240 -9.11 -26.55 -10.57
N TYR A 241 -9.19 -26.17 -9.29
CA TYR A 241 -8.32 -25.18 -8.68
C TYR A 241 -6.84 -25.60 -8.77
N ALA A 242 -6.54 -26.82 -8.33
CA ALA A 242 -5.17 -27.33 -8.31
C ALA A 242 -4.54 -27.38 -9.70
N LYS A 243 -5.30 -27.77 -10.71
CA LYS A 243 -4.83 -27.83 -12.11
C LYS A 243 -4.42 -26.47 -12.69
N VAL A 244 -4.96 -25.36 -12.19
CA VAL A 244 -4.61 -24.00 -12.64
C VAL A 244 -3.67 -23.32 -11.67
N ALA A 245 -4.00 -23.28 -10.40
CA ALA A 245 -3.29 -22.49 -9.42
C ALA A 245 -1.89 -23.04 -9.12
N ILE A 246 -1.75 -24.36 -8.94
CA ILE A 246 -0.45 -24.96 -8.62
C ILE A 246 0.59 -24.75 -9.73
N PRO A 247 0.31 -25.03 -11.02
CA PRO A 247 1.28 -24.74 -12.07
C PRO A 247 1.63 -23.25 -12.17
N VAL A 248 0.65 -22.34 -12.00
CA VAL A 248 0.92 -20.90 -12.02
C VAL A 248 1.89 -20.54 -10.88
N TYR A 249 1.59 -20.95 -9.66
CA TYR A 249 2.46 -20.64 -8.51
C TYR A 249 3.86 -21.28 -8.64
N ALA A 250 3.93 -22.49 -9.16
CA ALA A 250 5.20 -23.17 -9.43
C ALA A 250 6.04 -22.40 -10.47
N ILE A 251 5.41 -21.91 -11.56
CA ILE A 251 6.10 -21.09 -12.58
C ILE A 251 6.67 -19.81 -11.96
N PHE A 252 5.86 -19.07 -11.21
CA PHE A 252 6.35 -17.85 -10.56
C PHE A 252 7.41 -18.12 -9.50
N GLY A 253 7.27 -19.20 -8.73
CA GLY A 253 8.31 -19.65 -7.81
C GLY A 253 9.62 -20.03 -8.52
N LEU A 254 9.55 -20.69 -9.68
CA LEU A 254 10.73 -21.00 -10.49
C LEU A 254 11.36 -19.73 -11.08
N ILE A 255 10.56 -18.76 -11.53
CA ILE A 255 11.07 -17.46 -12.00
C ILE A 255 11.81 -16.75 -10.87
N ASP A 256 11.24 -16.69 -9.66
CA ASP A 256 11.92 -16.10 -8.51
C ASP A 256 13.25 -16.83 -8.21
N ARG A 257 13.26 -18.16 -8.19
CA ARG A 257 14.48 -18.94 -7.97
C ARG A 257 15.51 -18.75 -9.07
N ALA A 258 15.09 -18.64 -10.33
CA ALA A 258 15.98 -18.32 -11.46
C ALA A 258 16.59 -16.93 -11.30
N TYR A 259 15.83 -15.95 -10.82
CA TYR A 259 16.33 -14.60 -10.53
C TYR A 259 17.34 -14.61 -9.37
N GLN A 260 17.11 -15.40 -8.32
CA GLN A 260 18.10 -15.59 -7.24
C GLN A 260 19.38 -16.24 -7.76
N TYR A 261 19.26 -17.26 -8.62
CA TYR A 261 20.43 -17.86 -9.27
C TYR A 261 21.20 -16.88 -10.15
N HIS A 262 20.49 -16.04 -10.91
CA HIS A 262 21.11 -14.99 -11.71
C HIS A 262 21.93 -14.04 -10.85
N ARG A 263 21.40 -13.58 -9.73
CA ARG A 263 22.06 -12.62 -8.83
C ARG A 263 23.17 -13.27 -7.99
N PHE A 264 22.89 -14.40 -7.37
CA PHE A 264 23.72 -14.96 -6.28
C PHE A 264 24.31 -16.34 -6.59
N GLY A 265 24.08 -16.89 -7.76
CA GLY A 265 24.63 -18.17 -8.17
C GLY A 265 24.05 -19.41 -7.47
N SER A 266 22.92 -19.26 -6.75
CA SER A 266 22.26 -20.35 -6.04
C SER A 266 20.75 -20.27 -6.17
N PHE A 267 20.08 -21.40 -6.44
CA PHE A 267 18.62 -21.50 -6.44
C PHE A 267 18.02 -21.54 -5.03
N PHE A 268 18.79 -21.96 -4.04
CA PHE A 268 18.28 -22.20 -2.69
C PHE A 268 18.55 -21.03 -1.73
N ASN A 269 19.60 -20.25 -1.97
CA ASN A 269 19.86 -19.08 -1.15
C ASN A 269 18.79 -18.02 -1.39
N THR A 270 18.31 -17.42 -0.30
CA THR A 270 17.57 -16.18 -0.34
C THR A 270 18.54 -15.00 -0.24
N TYR A 271 18.09 -13.81 -0.61
CA TYR A 271 18.88 -12.59 -0.36
C TYR A 271 19.20 -12.42 1.14
N MET A 272 18.31 -12.89 2.04
CA MET A 272 18.53 -12.85 3.49
C MET A 272 19.69 -13.74 3.94
N ASP A 273 19.86 -14.93 3.32
CA ASP A 273 20.99 -15.80 3.61
C ASP A 273 22.32 -15.18 3.16
N VAL A 274 22.30 -14.50 2.02
CA VAL A 274 23.50 -13.81 1.49
C VAL A 274 23.82 -12.60 2.35
N TYR A 275 22.81 -11.78 2.67
CA TYR A 275 22.93 -10.64 3.56
C TYR A 275 23.48 -11.02 4.94
N ALA A 276 22.90 -12.05 5.58
CA ALA A 276 23.35 -12.51 6.87
C ALA A 276 24.83 -12.96 6.86
N ARG A 277 25.27 -13.62 5.78
CA ARG A 277 26.68 -14.03 5.64
C ARG A 277 27.58 -12.83 5.44
N GLU A 278 27.22 -11.88 4.59
CA GLU A 278 28.01 -10.68 4.32
C GLU A 278 28.15 -9.82 5.59
N GLN A 279 27.06 -9.59 6.29
CA GLN A 279 27.07 -8.82 7.55
C GLN A 279 27.91 -9.51 8.64
N LYS A 280 27.87 -10.85 8.75
CA LYS A 280 28.72 -11.59 9.71
C LYS A 280 30.20 -11.56 9.33
N MET A 281 30.55 -11.42 8.06
CA MET A 281 31.94 -11.20 7.64
C MET A 281 32.43 -9.80 8.05
N LEU A 282 31.57 -8.80 7.96
CA LEU A 282 31.88 -7.41 8.37
C LEU A 282 31.88 -7.24 9.89
N ASN A 283 30.97 -7.92 10.58
CA ASN A 283 30.85 -7.91 12.04
C ASN A 283 30.67 -9.33 12.57
N PRO A 284 31.77 -10.02 12.95
CA PRO A 284 31.73 -11.38 13.49
C PRO A 284 30.98 -11.53 14.82
N ASP A 285 30.75 -10.44 15.56
CA ASP A 285 30.05 -10.45 16.85
C ASP A 285 28.53 -10.51 16.71
N LEU A 286 28.00 -10.47 15.48
CA LEU A 286 26.57 -10.62 15.25
C LEU A 286 26.05 -11.97 15.74
N PRO A 287 24.85 -12.00 16.36
CA PRO A 287 24.25 -13.24 16.84
C PRO A 287 24.15 -14.34 15.78
N ALA A 288 24.25 -15.59 16.17
CA ALA A 288 24.13 -16.72 15.25
C ALA A 288 22.79 -16.71 14.50
N ALA A 289 21.72 -16.24 15.15
CA ALA A 289 20.36 -16.15 14.59
C ALA A 289 20.13 -14.91 13.70
N PHE A 290 21.12 -13.99 13.58
CA PHE A 290 20.96 -12.82 12.70
C PHE A 290 20.57 -13.22 11.28
N PRO A 291 19.56 -12.58 10.68
CA PRO A 291 18.82 -11.39 11.11
C PRO A 291 17.48 -11.68 11.82
N PHE A 292 17.32 -12.82 12.46
CA PHE A 292 16.10 -13.22 13.19
C PHE A 292 16.39 -13.41 14.69
N GLU A 293 17.10 -12.46 15.29
CA GLU A 293 17.55 -12.51 16.70
C GLU A 293 16.68 -11.70 17.67
N THR A 294 15.72 -10.89 17.17
CA THR A 294 14.83 -10.12 18.04
C THR A 294 13.98 -11.07 18.89
N PRO A 295 13.90 -10.88 20.22
CA PRO A 295 13.00 -11.69 21.04
C PRO A 295 11.56 -11.58 20.55
N PHE A 296 10.89 -12.72 20.33
CA PHE A 296 9.56 -12.79 19.71
C PHE A 296 8.55 -11.80 20.33
N HIS A 297 8.52 -11.69 21.66
CA HIS A 297 7.60 -10.81 22.35
C HIS A 297 7.84 -9.32 22.05
N VAL A 298 9.08 -8.93 21.75
CA VAL A 298 9.43 -7.53 21.42
C VAL A 298 8.80 -7.13 20.08
N GLY A 299 9.01 -7.90 19.04
CA GLY A 299 8.41 -7.60 17.73
C GLY A 299 6.90 -7.82 17.73
N PHE A 300 6.41 -8.90 18.37
CA PHE A 300 4.98 -9.22 18.41
C PHE A 300 4.17 -8.10 19.12
N PHE A 301 4.53 -7.76 20.34
CA PHE A 301 3.85 -6.67 21.06
C PHE A 301 4.23 -5.30 20.53
N GLY A 302 5.40 -5.17 19.92
CA GLY A 302 5.83 -3.95 19.27
C GLY A 302 4.90 -3.56 18.12
N ALA A 303 4.61 -4.47 17.20
CA ALA A 303 3.66 -4.24 16.10
C ALA A 303 2.26 -3.87 16.60
N LEU A 304 1.84 -4.42 17.73
CA LEU A 304 0.51 -4.13 18.31
C LEU A 304 0.48 -2.81 19.08
N PHE A 305 1.48 -2.51 19.90
CA PHE A 305 1.34 -1.51 20.96
C PHE A 305 2.47 -0.47 21.03
N LYS A 306 3.63 -0.66 20.34
CA LYS A 306 4.70 0.31 20.41
C LYS A 306 4.27 1.62 19.72
N PRO A 307 4.37 2.79 20.39
CA PRO A 307 3.84 4.06 19.84
C PRO A 307 4.41 4.47 18.48
N GLU A 308 5.60 3.99 18.16
CA GLU A 308 6.27 4.25 16.88
C GLU A 308 5.67 3.44 15.73
N LYS A 309 5.08 2.27 16.00
CA LYS A 309 4.73 1.28 14.98
C LYS A 309 3.37 0.59 15.17
N SER A 310 2.62 0.93 16.25
CA SER A 310 1.34 0.27 16.56
C SER A 310 0.35 0.31 15.39
N ILE A 311 -0.06 -0.85 14.92
CA ILE A 311 -1.08 -0.97 13.86
C ILE A 311 -2.38 -0.22 14.21
N PHE A 312 -2.71 -0.06 15.48
CA PHE A 312 -3.92 0.65 15.92
C PHE A 312 -3.78 2.17 15.85
N LEU A 313 -2.55 2.70 16.00
CA LEU A 313 -2.30 4.14 15.86
C LEU A 313 -2.24 4.56 14.39
N PHE A 314 -1.65 3.72 13.55
CA PHE A 314 -1.48 4.01 12.13
C PHE A 314 -2.70 3.62 11.28
N ASP A 315 -3.47 2.58 11.69
CA ASP A 315 -4.74 2.18 11.08
C ASP A 315 -5.86 2.10 12.15
N PRO A 316 -6.38 3.23 12.67
CA PRO A 316 -7.35 3.25 13.76
C PRO A 316 -8.66 2.51 13.45
N LEU A 317 -8.99 2.28 12.18
CA LEU A 317 -10.13 1.45 11.78
C LEU A 317 -10.03 0.00 12.28
N LEU A 318 -8.85 -0.51 12.62
CA LEU A 318 -8.70 -1.83 13.25
C LEU A 318 -9.46 -1.91 14.58
N VAL A 319 -9.45 -0.83 15.36
CA VAL A 319 -10.23 -0.73 16.60
C VAL A 319 -11.72 -0.82 16.29
N LEU A 320 -12.17 -0.11 15.25
CA LEU A 320 -13.59 -0.20 14.81
C LEU A 320 -13.94 -1.60 14.35
N THR A 321 -13.05 -2.26 13.60
CA THR A 321 -13.24 -3.64 13.14
C THR A 321 -13.43 -4.58 14.33
N ALA A 322 -12.57 -4.47 15.35
CA ALA A 322 -12.67 -5.28 16.57
C ALA A 322 -14.00 -5.04 17.31
N ILE A 323 -14.38 -3.77 17.51
CA ILE A 323 -15.66 -3.41 18.17
C ILE A 323 -16.86 -4.01 17.43
N VAL A 324 -16.95 -3.78 16.11
CA VAL A 324 -18.06 -4.28 15.29
C VAL A 324 -18.09 -5.80 15.29
N ALA A 325 -16.93 -6.46 15.12
CA ALA A 325 -16.86 -7.91 15.14
C ALA A 325 -17.34 -8.50 16.47
N LEU A 326 -16.89 -7.97 17.60
CA LEU A 326 -17.31 -8.45 18.92
C LEU A 326 -18.81 -8.33 19.14
N LEU A 327 -19.44 -7.25 18.67
CA LEU A 327 -20.85 -6.98 18.91
C LEU A 327 -21.78 -7.77 17.97
N VAL A 328 -21.41 -7.90 16.70
CA VAL A 328 -22.34 -8.45 15.68
C VAL A 328 -21.83 -9.70 14.97
N TRP A 329 -20.81 -10.38 15.50
CA TRP A 329 -20.24 -11.60 14.92
C TRP A 329 -21.27 -12.65 14.49
N LYS A 330 -22.26 -12.88 15.35
CA LYS A 330 -23.32 -13.88 15.10
C LYS A 330 -24.24 -13.50 13.94
N ARG A 331 -24.23 -12.23 13.52
CA ARG A 331 -25.04 -11.70 12.41
C ARG A 331 -24.29 -11.69 11.08
N PHE A 332 -22.96 -11.90 11.10
CA PHE A 332 -22.19 -11.93 9.87
C PHE A 332 -22.62 -13.08 8.97
N GLN A 333 -22.75 -12.79 7.69
CA GLN A 333 -22.93 -13.81 6.64
C GLN A 333 -21.72 -14.77 6.63
N PRO A 334 -21.88 -16.03 6.20
CA PRO A 334 -20.80 -17.00 6.12
C PRO A 334 -19.53 -16.49 5.43
N GLU A 335 -19.70 -15.81 4.32
CA GLU A 335 -18.61 -15.27 3.50
C GLU A 335 -17.85 -14.15 4.23
N ILE A 336 -18.56 -13.30 4.97
CA ILE A 336 -17.95 -12.23 5.76
C ILE A 336 -17.18 -12.82 6.95
N ARG A 337 -17.71 -13.87 7.61
CA ARG A 337 -16.96 -14.59 8.65
C ARG A 337 -15.69 -15.22 8.11
N ALA A 338 -15.79 -15.88 6.95
CA ALA A 338 -14.64 -16.48 6.28
C ALA A 338 -13.59 -15.42 5.94
N TYR A 339 -14.00 -14.31 5.35
CA TYR A 339 -13.12 -13.19 5.01
C TYR A 339 -12.43 -12.64 6.27
N PHE A 340 -13.20 -12.39 7.33
CA PHE A 340 -12.67 -11.85 8.57
C PHE A 340 -11.63 -12.78 9.20
N ILE A 341 -11.94 -14.08 9.33
CA ILE A 341 -11.00 -15.08 9.89
C ILE A 341 -9.72 -15.14 9.04
N ALA A 342 -9.85 -15.21 7.72
CA ALA A 342 -8.69 -15.29 6.85
C ALA A 342 -7.82 -14.03 6.90
N SER A 343 -8.42 -12.84 6.91
CA SER A 343 -7.70 -11.56 6.96
C SER A 343 -7.01 -11.35 8.32
N VAL A 344 -7.67 -11.71 9.42
CA VAL A 344 -7.08 -11.67 10.76
C VAL A 344 -5.96 -12.70 10.90
N ALA A 345 -6.14 -13.91 10.36
CA ALA A 345 -5.10 -14.94 10.33
C ALA A 345 -3.88 -14.46 9.52
N LEU A 346 -4.09 -13.79 8.39
CA LEU A 346 -3.04 -13.16 7.60
C LEU A 346 -2.27 -12.12 8.40
N LEU A 347 -2.98 -11.22 9.09
CA LEU A 347 -2.38 -10.18 9.93
C LEU A 347 -1.50 -10.80 11.02
N PHE A 348 -2.01 -11.77 11.77
CA PHE A 348 -1.24 -12.42 12.81
C PHE A 348 -0.08 -13.27 12.25
N ALA A 349 -0.26 -13.91 11.09
CA ALA A 349 0.82 -14.64 10.44
C ALA A 349 1.99 -13.72 10.09
N TYR A 350 1.74 -12.54 9.55
CA TYR A 350 2.79 -11.55 9.29
C TYR A 350 3.42 -11.00 10.58
N ILE A 351 2.62 -10.65 11.59
CA ILE A 351 3.16 -10.21 12.89
C ILE A 351 4.07 -11.29 13.48
N CYS A 352 3.63 -12.55 13.52
CA CYS A 352 4.44 -13.64 14.05
C CYS A 352 5.70 -13.92 13.22
N PHE A 353 5.60 -13.84 11.89
CA PHE A 353 6.75 -14.08 11.00
C PHE A 353 7.83 -13.02 11.20
N TYR A 354 7.46 -11.74 11.23
CA TYR A 354 8.42 -10.66 11.37
C TYR A 354 8.81 -10.35 12.83
N ALA A 355 8.13 -10.92 13.83
CA ALA A 355 8.38 -10.61 15.25
C ALA A 355 9.83 -10.86 15.69
N THR A 356 10.52 -11.81 15.06
CA THR A 356 11.92 -12.13 15.38
C THR A 356 12.93 -11.43 14.46
N TYR A 357 12.47 -10.75 13.42
CA TYR A 357 13.35 -10.08 12.48
C TYR A 357 14.00 -8.85 13.13
N THR A 358 15.28 -8.60 12.83
CA THR A 358 16.05 -7.48 13.41
C THR A 358 15.37 -6.12 13.20
N VAL A 359 14.81 -5.91 12.02
CA VAL A 359 14.08 -4.70 11.65
C VAL A 359 12.57 -4.99 11.58
N TRP A 360 12.02 -5.68 12.60
CA TRP A 360 10.60 -6.08 12.65
C TRP A 360 9.63 -4.92 12.39
N SER A 361 10.02 -3.72 12.77
CA SER A 361 9.22 -2.50 12.69
C SER A 361 9.12 -1.91 11.26
N GLY A 362 9.92 -2.44 10.31
CA GLY A 362 9.97 -1.90 8.96
C GLY A 362 10.76 -0.61 8.80
N ASP A 363 11.60 -0.25 9.79
CA ASP A 363 12.54 0.86 9.75
C ASP A 363 11.89 2.23 9.44
N PHE A 364 12.45 3.02 8.52
CA PHE A 364 11.99 4.37 8.12
C PHE A 364 10.66 4.32 7.33
N ALA A 365 9.62 3.75 7.91
CA ALA A 365 8.31 3.64 7.29
C ALA A 365 7.19 4.16 8.20
N TRP A 366 6.12 4.67 7.61
CA TRP A 366 4.92 5.07 8.32
C TRP A 366 4.17 3.84 8.84
N GLY A 367 4.23 3.61 10.13
CA GLY A 367 3.77 2.38 10.76
C GLY A 367 4.68 1.19 10.49
N ASP A 368 4.18 -0.01 10.77
CA ASP A 368 4.86 -1.26 10.47
C ASP A 368 4.55 -1.69 9.03
N ARG A 369 5.49 -1.45 8.11
CA ARG A 369 5.32 -1.73 6.68
C ARG A 369 5.16 -3.22 6.36
N TYR A 370 5.67 -4.09 7.19
CA TYR A 370 5.61 -5.54 6.93
C TYR A 370 4.22 -6.12 7.16
N VAL A 371 3.43 -5.51 8.03
CA VAL A 371 2.07 -5.97 8.36
C VAL A 371 0.98 -5.07 7.78
N SER A 372 1.32 -3.90 7.23
CA SER A 372 0.38 -2.89 6.76
C SER A 372 -0.65 -3.42 5.75
N THR A 373 -0.23 -4.24 4.78
CA THR A 373 -1.13 -4.85 3.78
C THR A 373 -2.25 -5.67 4.44
N ALA A 374 -1.89 -6.52 5.40
CA ALA A 374 -2.87 -7.31 6.14
C ALA A 374 -3.72 -6.45 7.07
N ALA A 375 -3.14 -5.43 7.71
CA ALA A 375 -3.87 -4.46 8.53
C ALA A 375 -4.92 -3.71 7.71
N GLN A 376 -4.59 -3.24 6.51
CA GLN A 376 -5.51 -2.60 5.57
C GLN A 376 -6.69 -3.51 5.20
N MET A 377 -6.42 -4.81 4.92
CA MET A 377 -7.47 -5.79 4.61
C MET A 377 -8.44 -5.99 5.76
N VAL A 378 -7.98 -5.98 7.01
CA VAL A 378 -8.84 -6.07 8.20
C VAL A 378 -9.55 -4.74 8.48
N ALA A 379 -8.92 -3.60 8.21
CA ALA A 379 -9.41 -2.27 8.58
C ALA A 379 -10.58 -1.79 7.71
N PHE A 380 -10.47 -1.83 6.38
CA PHE A 380 -11.42 -1.16 5.49
C PHE A 380 -12.83 -1.72 5.57
N ILE A 381 -12.99 -3.01 5.91
CA ILE A 381 -14.31 -3.67 5.99
C ILE A 381 -15.15 -3.18 7.19
N SER A 382 -14.51 -2.52 8.16
CA SER A 382 -15.19 -2.00 9.36
C SER A 382 -16.31 -1.02 9.04
N VAL A 383 -16.07 -0.12 8.05
CA VAL A 383 -17.03 0.93 7.69
C VAL A 383 -18.29 0.34 7.04
N PRO A 384 -18.21 -0.51 5.99
CA PRO A 384 -19.39 -1.16 5.46
C PRO A 384 -20.11 -2.05 6.47
N LEU A 385 -19.40 -2.72 7.39
CA LEU A 385 -20.02 -3.51 8.46
C LEU A 385 -20.74 -2.63 9.48
N LEU A 386 -20.14 -1.52 9.90
CA LEU A 386 -20.77 -0.54 10.77
C LEU A 386 -22.07 0.00 10.15
N MET A 387 -22.07 0.31 8.85
CA MET A 387 -23.25 0.79 8.14
C MET A 387 -24.36 -0.26 8.08
N ARG A 388 -24.01 -1.50 7.72
CA ARG A 388 -24.95 -2.63 7.62
C ARG A 388 -25.62 -2.94 8.94
N HIS A 389 -24.87 -2.91 10.02
CA HIS A 389 -25.33 -3.31 11.35
C HIS A 389 -25.64 -2.12 12.26
N ARG A 390 -25.97 -0.95 11.68
CA ARG A 390 -26.23 0.28 12.43
C ARG A 390 -27.30 0.13 13.52
N ALA A 391 -28.34 -0.64 13.23
CA ALA A 391 -29.44 -0.86 14.19
C ALA A 391 -28.97 -1.70 15.39
N GLU A 392 -28.14 -2.71 15.15
CA GLU A 392 -27.66 -3.66 16.15
C GLU A 392 -26.57 -3.07 17.05
N VAL A 393 -25.65 -2.29 16.48
CA VAL A 393 -24.55 -1.69 17.25
C VAL A 393 -24.99 -0.51 18.12
N GLY A 394 -26.13 0.10 17.82
CA GLY A 394 -26.70 1.20 18.60
C GLY A 394 -26.03 2.55 18.38
N LYS A 395 -26.62 3.61 18.96
CA LYS A 395 -26.23 5.01 18.73
C LYS A 395 -24.81 5.34 19.23
N LEU A 396 -24.40 4.78 20.37
CA LEU A 396 -23.09 5.06 20.95
C LEU A 396 -21.96 4.53 20.06
N VAL A 397 -22.04 3.24 19.68
CA VAL A 397 -21.01 2.60 18.83
C VAL A 397 -20.99 3.25 17.45
N TRP A 398 -22.15 3.65 16.91
CA TRP A 398 -22.23 4.44 15.68
C TRP A 398 -21.42 5.75 15.78
N ARG A 399 -21.57 6.51 16.89
CA ARG A 399 -20.82 7.76 17.11
C ARG A 399 -19.33 7.51 17.28
N ILE A 400 -18.95 6.49 18.06
CA ILE A 400 -17.54 6.06 18.19
C ILE A 400 -16.96 5.69 16.82
N GLY A 401 -17.71 4.94 16.01
CA GLY A 401 -17.27 4.57 14.66
C GLY A 401 -17.04 5.79 13.77
N LEU A 402 -17.93 6.78 13.79
CA LEU A 402 -17.73 8.03 13.06
C LEU A 402 -16.51 8.80 13.55
N ALA A 403 -16.26 8.84 14.86
CA ALA A 403 -15.07 9.47 15.42
C ALA A 403 -13.79 8.73 14.98
N LEU A 404 -13.78 7.40 15.01
CA LEU A 404 -12.63 6.61 14.54
C LEU A 404 -12.39 6.79 13.04
N VAL A 405 -13.43 6.90 12.22
CA VAL A 405 -13.29 7.24 10.79
C VAL A 405 -12.64 8.62 10.64
N ALA A 406 -13.11 9.63 11.39
CA ALA A 406 -12.53 10.98 11.33
C ALA A 406 -11.07 11.00 11.77
N VAL A 407 -10.73 10.30 12.86
CA VAL A 407 -9.34 10.15 13.32
C VAL A 407 -8.50 9.44 12.26
N SER A 408 -9.01 8.36 11.66
CA SER A 408 -8.29 7.64 10.61
C SER A 408 -8.00 8.53 9.40
N VAL A 409 -8.99 9.29 8.94
CA VAL A 409 -8.78 10.28 7.85
C VAL A 409 -7.71 11.30 8.24
N ALA A 410 -7.76 11.85 9.45
CA ALA A 410 -6.78 12.83 9.93
C ALA A 410 -5.36 12.24 9.97
N VAL A 411 -5.20 11.01 10.48
CA VAL A 411 -3.92 10.30 10.53
C VAL A 411 -3.37 10.06 9.12
N GLN A 412 -4.21 9.61 8.17
CA GLN A 412 -3.73 9.34 6.81
C GLN A 412 -3.45 10.63 6.02
N LEU A 413 -4.26 11.68 6.16
CA LEU A 413 -3.95 12.97 5.54
C LEU A 413 -2.66 13.57 6.11
N SER A 414 -2.45 13.47 7.43
CA SER A 414 -1.22 13.94 8.04
C SER A 414 0.02 13.21 7.53
N SER A 415 -0.10 11.91 7.22
CA SER A 415 1.01 11.07 6.78
C SER A 415 1.65 11.50 5.47
N VAL A 416 0.88 12.16 4.59
CA VAL A 416 1.33 12.61 3.26
C VAL A 416 1.74 14.09 3.23
N MET A 417 1.65 14.80 4.37
CA MET A 417 1.95 16.24 4.42
C MET A 417 3.45 16.54 4.35
N PHE A 418 4.27 15.69 4.96
CA PHE A 418 5.72 15.84 5.03
C PHE A 418 6.42 14.57 4.55
N TRP A 419 7.72 14.68 4.33
CA TRP A 419 8.60 13.57 4.03
C TRP A 419 8.37 12.38 4.97
N CYS A 420 8.38 11.17 4.42
CA CYS A 420 7.99 9.94 5.13
C CYS A 420 8.75 9.71 6.44
N PRO A 421 10.11 9.75 6.47
CA PRO A 421 10.88 9.44 7.66
C PRO A 421 11.15 10.64 8.60
N LEU A 422 10.55 11.81 8.35
CA LEU A 422 10.86 13.03 9.13
C LEU A 422 10.83 12.82 10.65
N GLU A 423 9.78 12.20 11.18
CA GLU A 423 9.63 12.02 12.63
C GLU A 423 10.60 11.01 13.19
N ILE A 424 10.99 10.00 12.44
CA ILE A 424 12.01 9.01 12.85
C ILE A 424 13.38 9.70 12.88
N TYR A 425 13.67 10.50 11.85
CA TYR A 425 14.89 11.30 11.81
C TYR A 425 14.95 12.32 12.98
N GLN A 426 13.86 12.99 13.30
CA GLN A 426 13.76 13.87 14.48
C GLN A 426 13.93 13.11 15.78
N LEU A 427 13.39 11.89 15.89
CA LEU A 427 13.56 11.04 17.05
C LEU A 427 15.03 10.70 17.29
N ASP A 428 15.72 10.26 16.26
CA ASP A 428 17.11 9.82 16.34
C ASP A 428 18.09 11.01 16.53
N THR A 429 17.82 12.15 15.85
CA THR A 429 18.72 13.29 15.84
C THR A 429 18.46 14.28 16.98
N LEU A 430 17.19 14.47 17.38
CA LEU A 430 16.76 15.48 18.35
C LEU A 430 16.23 14.88 19.65
N GLY A 431 16.12 13.54 19.75
CA GLY A 431 15.60 12.85 20.94
C GLY A 431 14.12 13.12 21.21
N HIS A 432 13.31 13.35 20.19
CA HIS A 432 11.87 13.58 20.36
C HIS A 432 11.14 12.34 20.89
N PRO A 433 9.93 12.50 21.50
CA PRO A 433 9.13 11.38 21.97
C PRO A 433 8.77 10.39 20.86
N THR A 434 8.61 9.12 21.23
CA THR A 434 8.37 7.98 20.35
C THR A 434 6.99 7.95 19.68
N PHE A 435 6.06 8.84 20.04
CA PHE A 435 4.73 8.93 19.45
C PHE A 435 4.74 9.62 18.07
N ILE A 436 5.13 8.89 17.05
CA ILE A 436 5.34 9.38 15.68
C ILE A 436 4.10 10.10 15.12
N VAL A 437 2.89 9.54 15.30
CA VAL A 437 1.65 10.18 14.83
C VAL A 437 1.42 11.54 15.52
N ALA A 438 1.65 11.62 16.83
CA ALA A 438 1.51 12.88 17.56
C ALA A 438 2.59 13.90 17.14
N LEU A 439 3.82 13.43 16.89
CA LEU A 439 4.91 14.26 16.41
C LEU A 439 4.62 14.83 15.02
N ARG A 440 4.03 14.02 14.11
CA ARG A 440 3.56 14.49 12.79
C ARG A 440 2.55 15.63 12.94
N PHE A 441 1.57 15.52 13.81
CA PHE A 441 0.63 16.62 14.07
C PHE A 441 1.33 17.86 14.68
N LYS A 442 2.31 17.66 15.57
CA LYS A 442 3.14 18.76 16.11
C LYS A 442 3.90 19.46 14.97
N ASN A 443 4.52 18.71 14.05
CA ASN A 443 5.20 19.25 12.88
C ASN A 443 4.26 20.09 12.01
N ILE A 444 3.07 19.57 11.69
CA ILE A 444 2.08 20.29 10.87
C ILE A 444 1.70 21.63 11.51
N ILE A 445 1.40 21.63 12.80
CA ILE A 445 1.00 22.84 13.52
C ILE A 445 2.17 23.82 13.62
N ALA A 446 3.37 23.34 13.99
CA ALA A 446 4.56 24.16 14.10
C ALA A 446 4.94 24.82 12.76
N PHE A 447 4.88 24.05 11.68
CA PHE A 447 5.14 24.55 10.34
C PHE A 447 4.13 25.63 9.92
N ALA A 448 2.83 25.36 10.12
CA ALA A 448 1.78 26.34 9.80
C ALA A 448 1.91 27.64 10.61
N LEU A 449 2.50 27.61 11.81
CA LEU A 449 2.73 28.75 12.66
C LEU A 449 4.11 29.38 12.49
N GLY A 450 5.00 28.83 11.66
CA GLY A 450 6.39 29.26 11.53
C GLY A 450 7.22 29.05 12.80
N LYS A 451 6.98 27.94 13.52
CA LYS A 451 7.56 27.67 14.84
C LYS A 451 8.42 26.41 14.92
N MET A 452 8.89 25.89 13.79
CA MET A 452 9.70 24.67 13.78
C MET A 452 10.94 24.78 14.68
N ASP A 453 11.70 25.87 14.56
CA ASP A 453 12.89 26.13 15.40
C ASP A 453 12.53 26.31 16.87
N GLN A 454 11.52 27.14 17.15
CA GLN A 454 11.12 27.48 18.53
C GLN A 454 10.61 26.26 19.31
N TRP A 455 10.10 25.26 18.60
CA TRP A 455 9.59 24.03 19.23
C TRP A 455 10.62 22.88 19.22
N GLY A 456 11.86 23.18 18.80
CA GLY A 456 12.96 22.21 18.78
C GLY A 456 12.75 21.08 17.77
N LEU A 457 12.06 21.37 16.64
CA LEU A 457 11.77 20.38 15.62
C LEU A 457 12.80 20.36 14.50
N VAL A 458 13.71 21.32 14.47
CA VAL A 458 14.87 21.43 13.59
C VAL A 458 16.09 21.90 14.38
N ASN A 459 17.28 21.57 13.91
CA ASN A 459 18.55 22.06 14.44
C ASN A 459 19.43 22.65 13.31
N GLU A 460 20.59 23.20 13.66
CA GLU A 460 21.51 23.81 12.71
C GLU A 460 22.04 22.81 11.68
N SER A 461 22.25 21.54 12.07
CA SER A 461 22.72 20.50 11.15
C SER A 461 21.69 20.22 10.06
N MET A 462 20.40 20.11 10.41
CA MET A 462 19.31 19.94 9.45
C MET A 462 19.17 21.13 8.49
N GLN A 463 19.47 22.36 8.97
CA GLN A 463 19.41 23.56 8.15
C GLN A 463 20.59 23.69 7.18
N GLN A 464 21.72 23.04 7.48
CA GLN A 464 22.93 23.07 6.64
C GLN A 464 22.88 22.07 5.50
N ASP A 465 22.11 20.98 5.62
CA ASP A 465 21.90 20.02 4.54
C ASP A 465 20.79 20.52 3.61
N PRO A 466 21.07 20.84 2.33
CA PRO A 466 20.06 21.37 1.43
C PRO A 466 18.89 20.41 1.19
N TRP A 467 19.15 19.11 1.18
CA TRP A 467 18.11 18.08 0.98
C TRP A 467 17.19 17.98 2.21
N ASP A 468 17.77 17.86 3.41
CA ASP A 468 17.02 17.86 4.65
C ASP A 468 16.22 19.13 4.82
N TYR A 469 16.83 20.29 4.51
CA TYR A 469 16.20 21.60 4.65
C TYR A 469 14.94 21.73 3.78
N VAL A 470 14.96 21.25 2.56
CA VAL A 470 13.78 21.24 1.67
C VAL A 470 12.66 20.42 2.30
N HIS A 471 12.95 19.20 2.75
CA HIS A 471 11.94 18.28 3.28
C HIS A 471 11.35 18.70 4.64
N ILE A 472 12.09 19.46 5.42
CA ILE A 472 11.64 20.00 6.72
C ILE A 472 10.80 21.27 6.52
N THR A 473 11.07 22.04 5.48
CA THR A 473 10.53 23.39 5.29
C THR A 473 9.48 23.50 4.21
N THR A 474 8.93 22.39 3.72
CA THR A 474 7.85 22.39 2.75
C THR A 474 6.91 21.21 2.90
N TYR A 475 5.71 21.31 2.32
CA TYR A 475 4.81 20.17 2.18
C TYR A 475 5.28 19.24 1.06
N ASN A 476 5.14 17.94 1.29
CA ASN A 476 5.63 16.88 0.39
C ASN A 476 4.68 16.64 -0.81
N PHE A 477 4.40 17.70 -1.58
CA PHE A 477 3.67 17.63 -2.83
C PHE A 477 4.49 18.29 -3.95
N LEU A 478 4.47 17.73 -5.13
CA LEU A 478 5.33 18.12 -6.25
C LEU A 478 5.45 19.63 -6.47
N PRO A 479 4.37 20.44 -6.58
CA PRO A 479 4.52 21.87 -6.86
C PRO A 479 5.21 22.64 -5.73
N PHE A 480 5.07 22.18 -4.48
CA PHE A 480 5.69 22.82 -3.32
C PHE A 480 7.17 22.46 -3.21
N LEU A 481 7.54 21.21 -3.48
CA LEU A 481 8.93 20.78 -3.55
C LEU A 481 9.67 21.54 -4.64
N LEU A 482 9.14 21.57 -5.87
CA LEU A 482 9.75 22.30 -6.99
C LEU A 482 9.88 23.82 -6.73
N ALA A 483 8.96 24.41 -5.98
CA ALA A 483 9.06 25.81 -5.58
C ALA A 483 10.26 26.06 -4.63
N ARG A 484 10.70 25.07 -3.89
CA ARG A 484 11.82 25.20 -2.92
C ARG A 484 13.17 24.86 -3.53
N VAL A 485 13.21 23.90 -4.44
CA VAL A 485 14.46 23.50 -5.12
C VAL A 485 15.04 24.62 -6.00
N GLY A 486 14.19 25.52 -6.50
CA GLY A 486 14.62 26.75 -7.20
C GLY A 486 15.11 26.56 -8.64
N GLU A 487 15.16 25.34 -9.15
CA GLU A 487 15.66 25.03 -10.50
C GLU A 487 14.56 25.01 -11.56
N ALA A 488 13.30 24.80 -11.16
CA ALA A 488 12.18 24.89 -12.09
C ALA A 488 11.84 26.34 -12.41
N ALA A 489 11.60 26.62 -13.70
CA ALA A 489 11.15 27.95 -14.12
C ALA A 489 9.89 28.38 -13.37
N GLY A 490 9.83 29.59 -12.84
CA GLY A 490 8.74 30.06 -11.98
C GLY A 490 7.35 29.90 -12.59
N TRP A 491 7.19 30.06 -13.90
CA TRP A 491 5.91 29.82 -14.57
C TRP A 491 5.46 28.36 -14.53
N VAL A 492 6.41 27.39 -14.56
CA VAL A 492 6.13 25.94 -14.42
C VAL A 492 5.59 25.66 -13.03
N VAL A 493 6.25 26.18 -12.00
CA VAL A 493 5.81 26.04 -10.61
C VAL A 493 4.39 26.61 -10.41
N HIS A 494 4.13 27.81 -10.96
CA HIS A 494 2.80 28.42 -10.88
C HIS A 494 1.73 27.59 -11.61
N LEU A 495 2.06 27.06 -12.79
CA LEU A 495 1.16 26.21 -13.57
C LEU A 495 0.85 24.91 -12.79
N LEU A 496 1.87 24.21 -12.30
CA LEU A 496 1.69 22.97 -11.52
C LEU A 496 0.92 23.22 -10.23
N THR A 497 1.16 24.35 -9.55
CA THR A 497 0.40 24.76 -8.37
C THR A 497 -1.07 24.98 -8.71
N ALA A 498 -1.37 25.66 -9.81
CA ALA A 498 -2.74 25.89 -10.27
C ALA A 498 -3.45 24.57 -10.65
N ILE A 499 -2.74 23.66 -11.33
CA ILE A 499 -3.24 22.31 -11.64
C ILE A 499 -3.53 21.56 -10.34
N TRP A 500 -2.61 21.56 -9.38
CA TRP A 500 -2.76 20.88 -8.10
C TRP A 500 -4.00 21.36 -7.34
N PHE A 501 -4.21 22.67 -7.20
CA PHE A 501 -5.41 23.23 -6.56
C PHE A 501 -6.69 22.90 -7.34
N THR A 502 -6.63 22.85 -8.66
CA THR A 502 -7.78 22.46 -9.50
C THR A 502 -8.16 21.01 -9.27
N VAL A 503 -7.17 20.10 -9.22
CA VAL A 503 -7.39 18.67 -8.94
C VAL A 503 -7.91 18.47 -7.52
N LEU A 504 -7.37 19.18 -6.53
CA LEU A 504 -7.85 19.14 -5.15
C LEU A 504 -9.31 19.63 -5.05
N ALA A 505 -9.64 20.73 -5.71
CA ALA A 505 -11.01 21.25 -5.75
C ALA A 505 -11.97 20.26 -6.44
N ALA A 506 -11.54 19.62 -7.52
CA ALA A 506 -12.30 18.57 -8.20
C ALA A 506 -12.54 17.35 -7.30
N LEU A 507 -11.53 16.92 -6.53
CA LEU A 507 -11.66 15.82 -5.56
C LEU A 507 -12.69 16.18 -4.47
N ILE A 508 -12.59 17.38 -3.88
CA ILE A 508 -13.52 17.85 -2.85
C ILE A 508 -14.95 17.93 -3.41
N ALA A 509 -15.12 18.48 -4.61
CA ALA A 509 -16.41 18.55 -5.27
C ALA A 509 -17.01 17.16 -5.56
N LEU A 510 -16.18 16.21 -5.99
CA LEU A 510 -16.58 14.83 -6.22
C LEU A 510 -17.04 14.15 -4.92
N LEU A 511 -16.28 14.29 -3.83
CA LEU A 511 -16.65 13.72 -2.52
C LEU A 511 -17.94 14.36 -1.98
N ALA A 512 -18.11 15.67 -2.16
CA ALA A 512 -19.36 16.37 -1.82
C ALA A 512 -20.55 15.86 -2.66
N TRP A 513 -20.33 15.59 -3.95
CA TRP A 513 -21.34 14.99 -4.83
C TRP A 513 -21.72 13.58 -4.39
N ILE A 514 -20.73 12.72 -4.12
CA ILE A 514 -20.96 11.36 -3.59
C ILE A 514 -21.80 11.45 -2.31
N ARG A 515 -21.42 12.31 -1.36
CA ARG A 515 -22.18 12.53 -0.11
C ARG A 515 -23.62 12.95 -0.39
N ARG A 516 -23.83 13.87 -1.31
CA ARG A 516 -25.19 14.33 -1.71
C ARG A 516 -26.03 13.17 -2.23
N CYS A 517 -25.47 12.36 -3.15
CA CYS A 517 -26.15 11.18 -3.69
C CYS A 517 -26.46 10.14 -2.60
N PHE A 518 -25.58 9.99 -1.61
CA PHE A 518 -25.82 9.13 -0.44
C PHE A 518 -27.06 9.59 0.36
N VAL A 519 -27.12 10.89 0.69
CA VAL A 519 -28.23 11.48 1.48
C VAL A 519 -29.53 11.44 0.69
N ALA A 520 -29.49 11.73 -0.61
CA ALA A 520 -30.66 11.71 -1.50
C ALA A 520 -31.19 10.28 -1.82
N GLY A 521 -30.48 9.21 -1.42
CA GLY A 521 -30.89 7.84 -1.74
C GLY A 521 -30.74 7.44 -3.21
N GLU A 522 -30.01 8.23 -4.02
CA GLU A 522 -29.89 8.00 -5.47
C GLU A 522 -29.19 6.68 -5.81
N PHE A 523 -28.34 6.17 -4.93
CA PHE A 523 -27.69 4.87 -5.07
C PHE A 523 -28.59 3.67 -4.73
N ASP A 524 -29.70 3.88 -4.05
CA ASP A 524 -30.68 2.83 -3.74
C ASP A 524 -31.66 2.61 -4.91
N ALA A 525 -31.90 3.68 -5.70
CA ALA A 525 -32.82 3.69 -6.83
C ALA A 525 -32.21 3.15 -8.15
N ALA A 526 -30.90 2.90 -8.19
CA ALA A 526 -30.26 2.31 -9.37
C ALA A 526 -30.77 0.88 -9.57
N PRO A 527 -31.47 0.56 -10.69
CA PRO A 527 -31.96 -0.78 -10.93
C PRO A 527 -30.80 -1.77 -10.86
N ALA A 528 -31.00 -2.88 -10.17
CA ALA A 528 -30.17 -4.07 -10.34
C ALA A 528 -30.10 -4.34 -11.85
N ALA A 529 -29.06 -3.82 -12.50
CA ALA A 529 -28.91 -3.89 -13.95
C ALA A 529 -28.92 -5.36 -14.34
N ALA A 530 -30.00 -5.74 -15.03
CA ALA A 530 -30.17 -6.88 -15.90
C ALA A 530 -28.90 -7.78 -15.99
N GLY A 531 -28.84 -8.75 -15.13
CA GLY A 531 -27.76 -9.74 -15.07
C GLY A 531 -28.30 -11.11 -14.73
N SER A 532 -29.54 -11.41 -15.18
CA SER A 532 -30.11 -12.75 -15.14
C SER A 532 -30.80 -13.04 -16.48
N GLN A 533 -30.00 -13.12 -17.55
CA GLN A 533 -30.37 -13.85 -18.76
C GLN A 533 -29.07 -14.20 -19.51
N LYS A 534 -28.65 -15.37 -19.37
CA LYS A 534 -28.05 -16.44 -20.18
C LYS A 534 -26.89 -17.11 -19.49
#